data_e444836ec9f0c1a93ac887e1c0701e6a
#
_entry.id   e444836ec9f0c1a93ac887e1c0701e6a
#
_cell.length_a   1.000
_cell.length_b   1.000
_cell.length_c   1.000
_cell.angle_alpha   90.00
_cell.angle_beta   90.00
_cell.angle_gamma   90.00
#
_symmetry.space_group_name_H-M   'P 1'
#
loop_
_entity.id
_entity.type
_entity.pdbx_description
1 polymer ?
#
loop_
_entity_poly.entity_id
_entity_poly.type
_entity_poly.pdbx_seq_one_letter_code
_entity_poly.pdbx_strand_id
1 'polypeptide(L)'
;MATVARAVRFRPCIDIHDGKVKQIVGSTLRDGAAPGDASSETPATNFETEIPSAAYAEMYKRDGIYGGHAILLSKDEATMRAAKEATAAFPGGLQVGGGVNPSNAGEFLDAGASHVIVTSYVFRDGALDERALDEMVRAVGADKLVLDLSCRLDGEDGVYKVVTDRWQKWTDLAVNAATMERLSKCCDEFLVHGVDVEGMKLGIDLKLVELLGVACPIPVTYAGGARSLEDLELVKAAGKGMVDITVGSALDCFGGALKYDDVVAWHNRQKVDVA
;
A
#
# COMPACT_ATOMS: atom_id res chain seq x y z
N MET A 1 6.11 -27.30 6.44
CA MET A 1 7.31 -26.97 5.65
C MET A 1 8.06 -25.90 6.43
N ALA A 2 9.39 -26.00 6.56
CA ALA A 2 10.18 -24.94 7.18
C ALA A 2 10.07 -23.69 6.29
N THR A 3 9.57 -22.60 6.85
CA THR A 3 9.50 -21.30 6.17
C THR A 3 10.95 -20.84 5.96
N VAL A 4 11.35 -20.70 4.70
CA VAL A 4 12.67 -20.12 4.39
C VAL A 4 12.60 -18.66 4.85
N ALA A 5 13.46 -18.27 5.79
CA ALA A 5 13.55 -16.89 6.23
C ALA A 5 13.87 -16.01 5.02
N ARG A 6 13.05 -15.01 4.76
CA ARG A 6 13.31 -14.00 3.74
C ARG A 6 13.69 -12.68 4.40
N ALA A 7 14.44 -11.84 3.69
CA ALA A 7 14.72 -10.50 4.17
C ALA A 7 13.42 -9.68 4.22
N VAL A 8 13.10 -9.10 5.38
CA VAL A 8 12.01 -8.12 5.49
C VAL A 8 12.42 -6.85 4.75
N ARG A 9 11.53 -6.32 3.92
CA ARG A 9 11.84 -5.17 3.05
C ARG A 9 11.09 -3.94 3.51
N PHE A 10 11.78 -2.82 3.51
CA PHE A 10 11.14 -1.52 3.47
C PHE A 10 10.56 -1.30 2.08
N ARG A 11 9.29 -0.93 2.01
CA ARG A 11 8.51 -0.61 0.81
C ARG A 11 8.10 0.85 0.86
N PRO A 12 8.72 1.76 0.09
CA PRO A 12 8.39 3.18 0.13
C PRO A 12 7.06 3.47 -0.54
N CYS A 13 6.46 4.62 -0.22
CA CYS A 13 5.25 5.10 -0.88
C CYS A 13 5.46 6.46 -1.54
N ILE A 14 4.64 6.76 -2.55
CA ILE A 14 4.48 8.07 -3.19
C ILE A 14 2.98 8.30 -3.33
N ASP A 15 2.39 9.13 -2.48
CA ASP A 15 0.99 9.50 -2.60
C ASP A 15 0.86 10.73 -3.49
N ILE A 16 -0.01 10.66 -4.50
CA ILE A 16 -0.13 11.70 -5.52
C ILE A 16 -1.55 12.23 -5.56
N HIS A 17 -1.70 13.55 -5.39
CA HIS A 17 -2.98 14.25 -5.47
C HIS A 17 -2.78 15.57 -6.20
N ASP A 18 -3.65 15.87 -7.18
CA ASP A 18 -3.56 17.06 -8.05
C ASP A 18 -2.16 17.22 -8.69
N GLY A 19 -1.54 16.09 -9.07
CA GLY A 19 -0.21 16.04 -9.69
C GLY A 19 0.97 16.27 -8.74
N LYS A 20 0.74 16.46 -7.44
CA LYS A 20 1.77 16.70 -6.42
C LYS A 20 1.92 15.52 -5.47
N VAL A 21 3.14 15.35 -4.95
CA VAL A 21 3.38 14.38 -3.88
C VAL A 21 2.87 14.95 -2.57
N LYS A 22 2.00 14.20 -1.91
CA LYS A 22 1.37 14.55 -0.63
C LYS A 22 1.46 13.39 0.35
N GLN A 23 1.35 13.70 1.64
CA GLN A 23 1.06 12.71 2.68
C GLN A 23 -0.20 13.15 3.39
N ILE A 24 -1.19 12.29 3.40
CA ILE A 24 -2.50 12.57 3.99
C ILE A 24 -2.69 11.85 5.33
N VAL A 25 -3.60 12.40 6.14
CA VAL A 25 -4.14 11.68 7.30
C VAL A 25 -5.26 10.78 6.78
N GLY A 26 -5.03 9.48 6.74
CA GLY A 26 -5.92 8.53 6.11
C GLY A 26 -7.36 8.57 6.62
N SER A 27 -7.57 8.81 7.93
CA SER A 27 -8.90 8.97 8.54
C SER A 27 -9.71 10.19 8.03
N THR A 28 -9.08 11.08 7.25
CA THR A 28 -9.73 12.30 6.70
C THR A 28 -10.14 12.13 5.23
N LEU A 29 -9.88 10.97 4.62
CA LEU A 29 -10.38 10.67 3.28
C LEU A 29 -11.90 10.57 3.31
N ARG A 30 -12.59 11.53 2.69
CA ARG A 30 -14.05 11.52 2.49
C ARG A 30 -14.37 11.53 1.00
N ASP A 31 -15.48 10.91 0.61
CA ASP A 31 -15.96 11.04 -0.75
C ASP A 31 -16.30 12.49 -1.03
N GLY A 32 -15.81 12.99 -2.16
CA GLY A 32 -16.17 14.31 -2.63
C GLY A 32 -17.68 14.42 -2.73
N ALA A 33 -18.22 15.50 -2.21
CA ALA A 33 -19.62 15.86 -2.33
C ALA A 33 -20.08 15.84 -3.80
N ALA A 34 -21.36 15.59 -4.03
CA ALA A 34 -21.97 15.70 -5.34
C ALA A 34 -21.65 17.06 -5.99
N PRO A 35 -21.64 17.18 -7.34
CA PRO A 35 -21.35 18.45 -8.00
C PRO A 35 -22.29 19.54 -7.50
N GLY A 36 -21.74 20.51 -6.74
CA GLY A 36 -22.51 21.63 -6.17
C GLY A 36 -22.44 21.77 -4.65
N ASP A 37 -21.84 20.83 -3.94
CA ASP A 37 -21.68 20.94 -2.49
C ASP A 37 -20.31 21.56 -2.16
N ALA A 38 -20.31 22.75 -1.56
CA ALA A 38 -19.12 23.53 -1.22
C ALA A 38 -18.30 22.92 -0.05
N SER A 39 -18.61 21.70 0.38
CA SER A 39 -17.96 20.98 1.47
C SER A 39 -16.97 19.89 0.99
N SER A 40 -16.40 20.03 -0.23
CA SER A 40 -15.25 19.19 -0.63
C SER A 40 -14.03 19.54 0.24
N GLU A 41 -14.04 19.10 1.50
CA GLU A 41 -12.89 19.23 2.37
C GLU A 41 -11.76 18.37 1.74
N THR A 42 -10.73 19.07 1.25
CA THR A 42 -9.46 18.46 0.87
C THR A 42 -8.98 17.59 2.04
N PRO A 43 -8.54 16.35 1.83
CA PRO A 43 -8.02 15.53 2.92
C PRO A 43 -6.97 16.30 3.73
N ALA A 44 -7.00 16.16 5.05
CA ALA A 44 -6.00 16.81 5.88
C ALA A 44 -4.60 16.33 5.43
N THR A 45 -3.79 17.27 5.01
CA THR A 45 -2.48 17.00 4.41
C THR A 45 -1.40 17.22 5.47
N ASN A 46 -0.63 16.18 5.77
CA ASN A 46 0.53 16.26 6.65
C ASN A 46 1.74 16.88 5.94
N PHE A 47 1.81 16.73 4.62
CA PHE A 47 2.94 17.16 3.80
C PHE A 47 2.50 17.35 2.36
N GLU A 48 3.00 18.40 1.72
CA GLU A 48 2.90 18.66 0.27
C GLU A 48 4.21 19.23 -0.23
N THR A 49 4.64 18.86 -1.44
CA THR A 49 5.88 19.33 -2.03
C THR A 49 5.74 19.63 -3.52
N GLU A 50 6.58 20.53 -4.00
CA GLU A 50 6.79 20.79 -5.43
C GLU A 50 7.83 19.85 -6.07
N ILE A 51 8.50 19.00 -5.27
CA ILE A 51 9.41 17.97 -5.80
C ILE A 51 8.57 16.95 -6.56
N PRO A 52 8.86 16.68 -7.86
CA PRO A 52 8.07 15.78 -8.66
C PRO A 52 8.17 14.32 -8.17
N SER A 53 7.11 13.55 -8.39
CA SER A 53 7.06 12.12 -8.04
C SER A 53 8.21 11.30 -8.63
N ALA A 54 8.65 11.65 -9.84
CA ALA A 54 9.79 11.03 -10.50
C ALA A 54 11.09 11.17 -9.69
N ALA A 55 11.31 12.29 -8.99
CA ALA A 55 12.50 12.47 -8.18
C ALA A 55 12.53 11.53 -6.96
N TYR A 56 11.37 11.26 -6.34
CA TYR A 56 11.25 10.23 -5.30
C TYR A 56 11.52 8.82 -5.87
N ALA A 57 10.99 8.52 -7.05
CA ALA A 57 11.25 7.25 -7.73
C ALA A 57 12.73 7.05 -8.05
N GLU A 58 13.42 8.11 -8.53
CA GLU A 58 14.88 8.10 -8.77
C GLU A 58 15.67 7.88 -7.47
N MET A 59 15.27 8.51 -6.37
CA MET A 59 15.86 8.31 -5.05
C MET A 59 15.75 6.83 -4.64
N TYR A 60 14.56 6.21 -4.74
CA TYR A 60 14.35 4.81 -4.42
C TYR A 60 15.15 3.87 -5.33
N LYS A 61 15.23 4.19 -6.64
CA LYS A 61 16.05 3.45 -7.62
C LYS A 61 17.52 3.49 -7.27
N ARG A 62 18.08 4.68 -6.97
CA ARG A 62 19.47 4.87 -6.57
C ARG A 62 19.83 4.01 -5.37
N ASP A 63 18.92 3.92 -4.39
CA ASP A 63 19.15 3.21 -3.14
C ASP A 63 18.75 1.72 -3.21
N GLY A 64 18.26 1.25 -4.37
CA GLY A 64 17.91 -0.15 -4.61
C GLY A 64 16.68 -0.62 -3.82
N ILE A 65 15.74 0.28 -3.54
CA ILE A 65 14.52 0.02 -2.76
C ILE A 65 13.36 -0.27 -3.71
N TYR A 66 13.15 -1.54 -4.03
CA TYR A 66 12.11 -2.03 -4.95
C TYR A 66 10.80 -2.37 -4.25
N GLY A 67 9.71 -2.36 -5.03
CA GLY A 67 8.38 -2.81 -4.61
C GLY A 67 7.65 -1.79 -3.75
N GLY A 68 8.08 -0.53 -3.79
CA GLY A 68 7.29 0.57 -3.27
C GLY A 68 6.02 0.79 -4.09
N HIS A 69 5.13 1.66 -3.64
CA HIS A 69 3.89 1.95 -4.34
C HIS A 69 3.69 3.45 -4.59
N ALA A 70 3.09 3.77 -5.74
CA ALA A 70 2.57 5.08 -6.07
C ALA A 70 1.04 5.02 -6.05
N ILE A 71 0.40 5.80 -5.17
CA ILE A 71 -1.06 5.80 -4.99
C ILE A 71 -1.65 7.10 -5.52
N LEU A 72 -2.57 6.96 -6.47
CA LEU A 72 -3.33 8.07 -7.03
C LEU A 72 -4.52 8.37 -6.11
N LEU A 73 -4.48 9.49 -5.41
CA LEU A 73 -5.54 9.94 -4.52
C LEU A 73 -6.61 10.77 -5.23
N SER A 74 -6.32 11.21 -6.46
CA SER A 74 -7.26 11.88 -7.37
C SER A 74 -7.18 11.26 -8.77
N LYS A 75 -8.20 11.52 -9.61
CA LYS A 75 -8.32 10.92 -10.95
C LYS A 75 -8.04 11.92 -12.09
N ASP A 76 -7.49 13.09 -11.76
CA ASP A 76 -7.17 14.12 -12.75
C ASP A 76 -5.95 13.73 -13.60
N GLU A 77 -5.80 14.39 -14.77
CA GLU A 77 -4.74 14.12 -15.72
C GLU A 77 -3.33 14.41 -15.16
N ALA A 78 -3.20 15.39 -14.25
CA ALA A 78 -1.92 15.75 -13.66
C ALA A 78 -1.43 14.62 -12.73
N THR A 79 -2.34 14.04 -11.93
CA THR A 79 -2.05 12.89 -11.06
C THR A 79 -1.71 11.63 -11.88
N MET A 80 -2.46 11.36 -12.95
CA MET A 80 -2.17 10.24 -13.86
C MET A 80 -0.79 10.38 -14.51
N ARG A 81 -0.46 11.58 -14.97
CA ARG A 81 0.85 11.89 -15.57
C ARG A 81 1.97 11.73 -14.55
N ALA A 82 1.84 12.29 -13.33
CA ALA A 82 2.85 12.18 -12.29
C ALA A 82 3.11 10.72 -11.87
N ALA A 83 2.08 9.87 -11.81
CA ALA A 83 2.25 8.44 -11.55
C ALA A 83 3.04 7.73 -12.66
N LYS A 84 2.74 8.02 -13.94
CA LYS A 84 3.47 7.48 -15.09
C LYS A 84 4.93 7.99 -15.14
N GLU A 85 5.18 9.24 -14.81
CA GLU A 85 6.54 9.80 -14.70
C GLU A 85 7.34 9.10 -13.60
N ALA A 86 6.75 8.82 -12.43
CA ALA A 86 7.40 8.07 -11.36
C ALA A 86 7.77 6.64 -11.79
N THR A 87 6.84 5.91 -12.43
CA THR A 87 7.11 4.54 -12.90
C THR A 87 8.13 4.50 -14.03
N ALA A 88 8.11 5.47 -14.95
CA ALA A 88 9.11 5.60 -16.01
C ALA A 88 10.52 5.93 -15.47
N ALA A 89 10.62 6.71 -14.37
CA ALA A 89 11.89 7.00 -13.70
C ALA A 89 12.50 5.77 -13.01
N PHE A 90 11.64 4.85 -12.54
CA PHE A 90 12.07 3.62 -11.88
C PHE A 90 11.34 2.38 -12.46
N PRO A 91 11.63 1.96 -13.71
CA PRO A 91 10.97 0.82 -14.34
C PRO A 91 11.10 -0.47 -13.53
N GLY A 92 9.98 -1.13 -13.27
CA GLY A 92 9.90 -2.35 -12.46
C GLY A 92 10.09 -2.14 -10.95
N GLY A 93 10.26 -0.90 -10.49
CA GLY A 93 10.52 -0.60 -9.09
C GLY A 93 9.29 -0.28 -8.25
N LEU A 94 8.24 0.23 -8.89
CA LEU A 94 7.04 0.72 -8.21
C LEU A 94 5.79 -0.05 -8.66
N GLN A 95 4.89 -0.26 -7.72
CA GLN A 95 3.52 -0.70 -7.93
C GLN A 95 2.62 0.55 -8.04
N VAL A 96 1.51 0.51 -8.78
CA VAL A 96 0.61 1.66 -8.94
C VAL A 96 -0.80 1.30 -8.52
N GLY A 97 -1.41 2.15 -7.67
CA GLY A 97 -2.78 2.00 -7.19
C GLY A 97 -3.56 3.32 -7.22
N GLY A 98 -4.85 3.23 -6.90
CA GLY A 98 -5.75 4.38 -6.89
C GLY A 98 -6.59 4.48 -8.15
N GLY A 99 -7.77 3.85 -8.12
CA GLY A 99 -8.71 3.84 -9.24
C GLY A 99 -8.32 2.97 -10.42
N VAL A 100 -7.40 2.02 -10.22
CA VAL A 100 -7.01 1.04 -11.22
C VAL A 100 -8.16 0.07 -11.52
N ASN A 101 -8.34 -0.24 -12.81
CA ASN A 101 -9.35 -1.13 -13.34
C ASN A 101 -8.85 -1.74 -14.67
N PRO A 102 -9.54 -2.72 -15.27
CA PRO A 102 -9.08 -3.38 -16.52
C PRO A 102 -8.82 -2.44 -17.69
N SER A 103 -9.49 -1.29 -17.74
CA SER A 103 -9.35 -0.37 -18.90
C SER A 103 -8.11 0.52 -18.82
N ASN A 104 -7.53 0.76 -17.64
CA ASN A 104 -6.38 1.64 -17.46
C ASN A 104 -5.11 0.93 -16.91
N ALA A 105 -5.24 -0.30 -16.42
CA ALA A 105 -4.14 -1.04 -15.80
C ALA A 105 -2.94 -1.21 -16.76
N GLY A 106 -3.20 -1.51 -18.03
CA GLY A 106 -2.17 -1.66 -19.06
C GLY A 106 -1.31 -0.42 -19.23
N GLU A 107 -1.91 0.78 -19.15
CA GLU A 107 -1.19 2.04 -19.31
C GLU A 107 -0.11 2.27 -18.24
N PHE A 108 -0.35 1.80 -16.99
CA PHE A 108 0.63 1.90 -15.91
C PHE A 108 1.74 0.87 -16.08
N LEU A 109 1.40 -0.36 -16.48
CA LEU A 109 2.39 -1.40 -16.75
C LEU A 109 3.30 -1.00 -17.92
N ASP A 110 2.74 -0.45 -19.01
CA ASP A 110 3.48 0.07 -20.16
C ASP A 110 4.37 1.27 -19.79
N ALA A 111 3.95 2.09 -18.81
CA ALA A 111 4.75 3.18 -18.29
C ALA A 111 5.89 2.71 -17.34
N GLY A 112 5.98 1.42 -17.04
CA GLY A 112 7.05 0.84 -16.25
C GLY A 112 6.67 0.41 -14.83
N ALA A 113 5.39 0.43 -14.45
CA ALA A 113 4.98 -0.15 -13.17
C ALA A 113 5.31 -1.65 -13.11
N SER A 114 5.78 -2.12 -11.95
CA SER A 114 6.01 -3.54 -11.72
C SER A 114 4.70 -4.31 -11.61
N HIS A 115 3.72 -3.73 -10.92
CA HIS A 115 2.39 -4.28 -10.66
C HIS A 115 1.36 -3.15 -10.61
N VAL A 116 0.10 -3.52 -10.70
CA VAL A 116 -1.03 -2.66 -10.39
C VAL A 116 -1.72 -3.11 -9.12
N ILE A 117 -2.17 -2.15 -8.31
CA ILE A 117 -2.84 -2.38 -7.03
C ILE A 117 -4.32 -2.08 -7.21
N VAL A 118 -5.18 -3.00 -6.83
CA VAL A 118 -6.63 -2.81 -6.85
C VAL A 118 -7.23 -2.94 -5.45
N THR A 119 -8.20 -2.09 -5.18
CA THR A 119 -9.01 -2.07 -3.95
C THR A 119 -10.48 -2.02 -4.33
N SER A 120 -11.02 -0.82 -4.53
CA SER A 120 -12.45 -0.58 -4.73
C SER A 120 -13.04 -1.26 -5.98
N TYR A 121 -12.25 -1.51 -7.03
CA TYR A 121 -12.76 -2.14 -8.25
C TYR A 121 -13.29 -3.57 -8.01
N VAL A 122 -12.61 -4.32 -7.13
CA VAL A 122 -12.95 -5.72 -6.83
C VAL A 122 -13.94 -5.86 -5.66
N PHE A 123 -14.46 -4.76 -5.14
CA PHE A 123 -15.49 -4.78 -4.10
C PHE A 123 -16.76 -4.09 -4.58
N ARG A 124 -17.90 -4.71 -4.32
CA ARG A 124 -19.23 -4.16 -4.62
C ARG A 124 -20.18 -4.45 -3.46
N ASP A 125 -20.92 -3.42 -3.03
CA ASP A 125 -21.93 -3.52 -1.98
C ASP A 125 -21.44 -4.18 -0.68
N GLY A 126 -20.18 -3.97 -0.32
CA GLY A 126 -19.56 -4.52 0.89
C GLY A 126 -19.13 -5.99 0.75
N ALA A 127 -19.08 -6.54 -0.46
CA ALA A 127 -18.60 -7.88 -0.73
C ALA A 127 -17.55 -7.91 -1.83
N LEU A 128 -16.70 -8.93 -1.83
CA LEU A 128 -15.78 -9.19 -2.93
C LEU A 128 -16.57 -9.57 -4.19
N ASP A 129 -16.37 -8.85 -5.28
CA ASP A 129 -16.93 -9.18 -6.60
C ASP A 129 -15.94 -10.09 -7.34
N GLU A 130 -16.19 -11.38 -7.27
CA GLU A 130 -15.34 -12.41 -7.91
C GLU A 130 -15.24 -12.23 -9.43
N ARG A 131 -16.26 -11.65 -10.08
CA ARG A 131 -16.22 -11.36 -11.53
C ARG A 131 -15.27 -10.22 -11.83
N ALA A 132 -15.33 -9.15 -11.03
CA ALA A 132 -14.42 -8.02 -11.17
C ALA A 132 -12.97 -8.45 -10.90
N LEU A 133 -12.74 -9.34 -9.92
CA LEU A 133 -11.42 -9.91 -9.66
C LEU A 133 -10.93 -10.74 -10.87
N ASP A 134 -11.77 -11.60 -11.41
CA ASP A 134 -11.47 -12.39 -12.61
C ASP A 134 -11.18 -11.50 -13.85
N GLU A 135 -11.91 -10.38 -13.98
CA GLU A 135 -11.66 -9.39 -15.05
C GLU A 135 -10.28 -8.76 -14.91
N MET A 136 -9.87 -8.38 -13.69
CA MET A 136 -8.52 -7.87 -13.43
C MET A 136 -7.46 -8.91 -13.76
N VAL A 137 -7.61 -10.15 -13.28
CA VAL A 137 -6.66 -11.24 -13.56
C VAL A 137 -6.53 -11.51 -15.05
N ARG A 138 -7.63 -11.46 -15.82
CA ARG A 138 -7.57 -11.60 -17.29
C ARG A 138 -6.88 -10.42 -17.96
N ALA A 139 -7.04 -9.22 -17.42
CA ALA A 139 -6.47 -8.01 -18.02
C ALA A 139 -4.95 -7.92 -17.84
N VAL A 140 -4.41 -8.29 -16.67
CA VAL A 140 -3.01 -8.04 -16.33
C VAL A 140 -2.22 -9.30 -15.93
N GLY A 141 -2.88 -10.41 -15.65
CA GLY A 141 -2.29 -11.60 -15.03
C GLY A 141 -2.20 -11.51 -13.51
N ALA A 142 -2.26 -12.65 -12.83
CA ALA A 142 -2.10 -12.71 -11.38
C ALA A 142 -0.71 -12.23 -10.93
N ASP A 143 0.32 -12.46 -11.73
CA ASP A 143 1.72 -12.07 -11.51
C ASP A 143 1.99 -10.56 -11.63
N LYS A 144 0.99 -9.78 -12.01
CA LYS A 144 1.04 -8.31 -12.10
C LYS A 144 0.02 -7.62 -11.20
N LEU A 145 -0.71 -8.39 -10.40
CA LEU A 145 -1.78 -7.88 -9.57
C LEU A 145 -1.38 -7.89 -8.09
N VAL A 146 -1.62 -6.77 -7.41
CA VAL A 146 -1.56 -6.63 -5.95
C VAL A 146 -2.96 -6.34 -5.45
N LEU A 147 -3.42 -7.07 -4.44
CA LEU A 147 -4.69 -6.79 -3.77
C LEU A 147 -4.42 -5.96 -2.52
N ASP A 148 -4.99 -4.75 -2.47
CA ASP A 148 -5.02 -3.95 -1.25
C ASP A 148 -6.24 -4.35 -0.40
N LEU A 149 -5.95 -4.90 0.76
CA LEU A 149 -6.89 -5.38 1.75
C LEU A 149 -6.84 -4.52 3.02
N SER A 150 -7.08 -3.22 2.85
CA SER A 150 -7.21 -2.30 3.99
C SER A 150 -8.23 -2.83 4.99
N CYS A 151 -7.89 -2.95 6.27
CA CYS A 151 -8.75 -3.61 7.23
C CYS A 151 -8.81 -2.93 8.59
N ARG A 152 -9.86 -3.26 9.33
CA ARG A 152 -10.11 -2.85 10.72
C ARG A 152 -10.45 -4.05 11.59
N LEU A 153 -10.12 -3.93 12.87
CA LEU A 153 -10.59 -4.88 13.88
C LEU A 153 -12.07 -4.61 14.17
N ASP A 154 -12.93 -5.61 13.90
CA ASP A 154 -14.32 -5.54 14.32
C ASP A 154 -14.39 -5.76 15.84
N GLY A 155 -14.91 -4.77 16.56
CA GLY A 155 -14.99 -4.79 18.02
C GLY A 155 -16.01 -5.80 18.58
N GLU A 156 -16.92 -6.32 17.75
CA GLU A 156 -17.94 -7.27 18.19
C GLU A 156 -17.41 -8.71 18.20
N ASP A 157 -16.71 -9.13 17.15
CA ASP A 157 -16.23 -10.51 17.02
C ASP A 157 -14.70 -10.64 17.13
N GLY A 158 -13.97 -9.53 17.19
CA GLY A 158 -12.51 -9.53 17.31
C GLY A 158 -11.77 -9.97 16.04
N VAL A 159 -12.42 -9.89 14.88
CA VAL A 159 -11.90 -10.31 13.57
C VAL A 159 -11.52 -9.07 12.75
N TYR A 160 -10.37 -9.11 12.09
CA TYR A 160 -10.03 -8.10 11.08
C TYR A 160 -10.87 -8.32 9.83
N LYS A 161 -11.63 -7.30 9.43
CA LYS A 161 -12.44 -7.29 8.22
C LYS A 161 -11.96 -6.22 7.26
N VAL A 162 -12.00 -6.54 5.98
CA VAL A 162 -11.64 -5.57 4.93
C VAL A 162 -12.66 -4.43 4.93
N VAL A 163 -12.17 -3.21 4.75
CA VAL A 163 -12.99 -2.00 4.59
C VAL A 163 -12.69 -1.34 3.25
N THR A 164 -13.71 -0.78 2.63
CA THR A 164 -13.66 -0.16 1.29
C THR A 164 -14.20 1.27 1.33
N ASP A 165 -14.32 1.91 0.16
CA ASP A 165 -14.86 3.24 0.02
C ASP A 165 -14.17 4.24 0.96
N ARG A 166 -12.83 4.36 0.79
CA ARG A 166 -11.99 5.20 1.67
C ARG A 166 -12.14 4.83 3.15
N TRP A 167 -12.22 3.50 3.41
CA TRP A 167 -12.29 2.89 4.74
C TRP A 167 -13.59 3.16 5.52
N GLN A 168 -14.64 3.61 4.85
CA GLN A 168 -15.91 3.94 5.48
C GLN A 168 -16.91 2.77 5.48
N LYS A 169 -16.73 1.81 4.56
CA LYS A 169 -17.68 0.71 4.37
C LYS A 169 -17.05 -0.62 4.77
N TRP A 170 -17.67 -1.29 5.72
CA TRP A 170 -17.32 -2.64 6.10
C TRP A 170 -17.67 -3.65 5.03
N THR A 171 -16.87 -4.68 4.91
CA THR A 171 -17.18 -5.87 4.10
C THR A 171 -17.31 -7.10 4.98
N ASP A 172 -17.85 -8.18 4.40
CA ASP A 172 -17.90 -9.50 5.07
C ASP A 172 -16.58 -10.27 4.94
N LEU A 173 -15.59 -9.71 4.25
CA LEU A 173 -14.32 -10.38 3.98
C LEU A 173 -13.40 -10.31 5.20
N ALA A 174 -13.29 -11.40 5.94
CA ALA A 174 -12.37 -11.53 7.05
C ALA A 174 -10.93 -11.78 6.58
N VAL A 175 -9.96 -11.12 7.21
CA VAL A 175 -8.53 -11.41 7.04
C VAL A 175 -8.19 -12.64 7.88
N ASN A 176 -8.06 -13.78 7.23
CA ASN A 176 -7.70 -15.06 7.84
C ASN A 176 -7.00 -15.98 6.83
N ALA A 177 -6.42 -17.08 7.30
CA ALA A 177 -5.64 -18.01 6.46
C ALA A 177 -6.43 -18.55 5.25
N ALA A 178 -7.72 -18.87 5.41
CA ALA A 178 -8.55 -19.41 4.33
C ALA A 178 -8.80 -18.36 3.22
N THR A 179 -9.09 -17.11 3.63
CA THR A 179 -9.26 -15.99 2.71
C THR A 179 -7.96 -15.69 1.97
N MET A 180 -6.84 -15.58 2.70
CA MET A 180 -5.55 -15.26 2.10
C MET A 180 -5.08 -16.36 1.15
N GLU A 181 -5.26 -17.63 1.50
CA GLU A 181 -4.96 -18.76 0.61
C GLU A 181 -5.82 -18.75 -0.67
N ARG A 182 -7.11 -18.40 -0.56
CA ARG A 182 -7.98 -18.28 -1.74
C ARG A 182 -7.54 -17.15 -2.66
N LEU A 183 -7.30 -15.95 -2.10
CA LEU A 183 -6.95 -14.75 -2.86
C LEU A 183 -5.53 -14.81 -3.44
N SER A 184 -4.61 -15.54 -2.81
CA SER A 184 -3.23 -15.70 -3.30
C SER A 184 -3.14 -16.35 -4.69
N LYS A 185 -4.20 -17.00 -5.15
CA LYS A 185 -4.29 -17.58 -6.50
C LYS A 185 -4.58 -16.54 -7.58
N CYS A 186 -4.97 -15.34 -7.17
CA CYS A 186 -5.40 -14.26 -8.06
C CYS A 186 -4.43 -13.07 -8.08
N CYS A 187 -3.40 -13.05 -7.22
CA CYS A 187 -2.45 -11.96 -7.15
C CYS A 187 -1.05 -12.43 -6.74
N ASP A 188 -0.05 -11.58 -6.94
CA ASP A 188 1.36 -11.84 -6.59
C ASP A 188 1.71 -11.37 -5.17
N GLU A 189 1.03 -10.34 -4.69
CA GLU A 189 1.30 -9.72 -3.39
C GLU A 189 0.02 -9.16 -2.77
N PHE A 190 0.01 -9.09 -1.44
CA PHE A 190 -0.99 -8.34 -0.68
C PHE A 190 -0.39 -7.05 -0.13
N LEU A 191 -1.14 -5.94 -0.24
CA LEU A 191 -0.90 -4.70 0.50
C LEU A 191 -2.00 -4.58 1.56
N VAL A 192 -1.63 -4.45 2.84
CA VAL A 192 -2.61 -4.43 3.94
C VAL A 192 -2.41 -3.21 4.80
N HIS A 193 -3.37 -2.28 4.78
CA HIS A 193 -3.37 -1.11 5.65
C HIS A 193 -4.10 -1.40 6.97
N GLY A 194 -3.42 -1.15 8.08
CA GLY A 194 -4.05 -1.05 9.39
C GLY A 194 -4.73 0.32 9.52
N VAL A 195 -6.00 0.41 9.14
CA VAL A 195 -6.71 1.69 8.95
C VAL A 195 -6.77 2.55 10.21
N ASP A 196 -6.88 1.92 11.38
CA ASP A 196 -7.05 2.63 12.66
C ASP A 196 -5.76 3.34 13.12
N VAL A 197 -4.62 3.01 12.53
CA VAL A 197 -3.32 3.63 12.85
C VAL A 197 -2.70 4.40 11.67
N GLU A 198 -3.33 4.33 10.47
CA GLU A 198 -2.80 4.93 9.25
C GLU A 198 -2.72 6.46 9.31
N GLY A 199 -1.54 7.01 9.02
CA GLY A 199 -1.27 8.45 9.03
C GLY A 199 -1.25 9.12 10.41
N MET A 200 -1.55 8.37 11.48
CA MET A 200 -1.71 8.90 12.84
C MET A 200 -0.41 8.84 13.66
N LYS A 201 0.61 8.15 13.21
CA LYS A 201 1.89 7.93 13.93
C LYS A 201 1.67 7.37 15.35
N LEU A 202 0.67 6.50 15.51
CA LEU A 202 0.33 5.88 16.81
C LEU A 202 1.12 4.59 17.09
N GLY A 203 1.91 4.13 16.13
CA GLY A 203 2.63 2.87 16.18
C GLY A 203 1.92 1.78 15.37
N ILE A 204 2.52 0.60 15.38
CA ILE A 204 2.11 -0.55 14.57
C ILE A 204 0.94 -1.29 15.22
N ASP A 205 -0.03 -1.74 14.41
CA ASP A 205 -1.00 -2.76 14.83
C ASP A 205 -0.33 -4.14 14.83
N LEU A 206 0.29 -4.48 15.97
CA LEU A 206 1.06 -5.72 16.10
C LEU A 206 0.21 -6.98 15.94
N LYS A 207 -1.07 -6.94 16.37
CA LYS A 207 -1.97 -8.10 16.21
C LYS A 207 -2.27 -8.38 14.75
N LEU A 208 -2.45 -7.33 13.95
CA LEU A 208 -2.61 -7.47 12.51
C LEU A 208 -1.33 -8.01 11.87
N VAL A 209 -0.17 -7.49 12.23
CA VAL A 209 1.12 -7.97 11.69
C VAL A 209 1.36 -9.45 12.05
N GLU A 210 1.07 -9.87 13.28
CA GLU A 210 1.15 -11.28 13.70
C GLU A 210 0.23 -12.16 12.88
N LEU A 211 -1.02 -11.72 12.64
CA LEU A 211 -1.98 -12.42 11.80
C LEU A 211 -1.46 -12.57 10.37
N LEU A 212 -0.97 -11.49 9.75
CA LEU A 212 -0.43 -11.50 8.40
C LEU A 212 0.77 -12.46 8.27
N GLY A 213 1.66 -12.45 9.26
CA GLY A 213 2.85 -13.32 9.29
C GLY A 213 2.54 -14.83 9.32
N VAL A 214 1.32 -15.22 9.71
CA VAL A 214 0.89 -16.64 9.72
C VAL A 214 -0.18 -16.97 8.69
N ALA A 215 -0.95 -15.99 8.23
CA ALA A 215 -2.08 -16.20 7.33
C ALA A 215 -1.73 -16.06 5.85
N CYS A 216 -0.70 -15.25 5.51
CA CYS A 216 -0.38 -14.95 4.11
C CYS A 216 0.55 -16.00 3.50
N PRO A 217 0.14 -16.71 2.44
CA PRO A 217 0.97 -17.70 1.76
C PRO A 217 1.91 -17.07 0.71
N ILE A 218 1.67 -15.82 0.31
CA ILE A 218 2.45 -15.03 -0.65
C ILE A 218 3.00 -13.77 0.02
N PRO A 219 3.88 -12.99 -0.63
CA PRO A 219 4.37 -11.72 -0.08
C PRO A 219 3.25 -10.81 0.39
N VAL A 220 3.45 -10.18 1.53
CA VAL A 220 2.53 -9.19 2.10
C VAL A 220 3.32 -8.00 2.63
N THR A 221 2.82 -6.81 2.31
CA THR A 221 3.32 -5.54 2.83
C THR A 221 2.30 -4.95 3.79
N TYR A 222 2.72 -4.71 5.02
CA TYR A 222 1.92 -3.96 6.00
C TYR A 222 2.17 -2.46 5.85
N ALA A 223 1.11 -1.67 5.90
CA ALA A 223 1.15 -0.22 5.92
C ALA A 223 0.31 0.31 7.09
N GLY A 224 0.81 1.32 7.79
CA GLY A 224 0.11 2.02 8.86
C GLY A 224 0.95 2.22 10.12
N GLY A 225 0.96 3.44 10.61
CA GLY A 225 1.42 3.82 11.94
C GLY A 225 2.92 3.79 12.22
N ALA A 226 3.76 3.26 11.33
CA ALA A 226 5.21 3.19 11.52
C ALA A 226 5.83 4.59 11.74
N ARG A 227 6.70 4.74 12.74
CA ARG A 227 7.27 6.03 13.17
C ARG A 227 8.73 5.97 13.56
N SER A 228 9.31 4.79 13.77
CA SER A 228 10.68 4.63 14.24
C SER A 228 11.32 3.34 13.72
N LEU A 229 12.65 3.21 13.85
CA LEU A 229 13.36 1.96 13.53
C LEU A 229 12.94 0.80 14.44
N GLU A 230 12.56 1.09 15.67
CA GLU A 230 12.03 0.09 16.62
C GLU A 230 10.73 -0.50 16.11
N ASP A 231 9.85 0.31 15.48
CA ASP A 231 8.61 -0.18 14.86
C ASP A 231 8.92 -1.16 13.69
N LEU A 232 10.00 -0.92 12.92
CA LEU A 232 10.44 -1.84 11.87
C LEU A 232 10.91 -3.19 12.44
N GLU A 233 11.66 -3.17 13.54
CA GLU A 233 12.07 -4.38 14.24
C GLU A 233 10.87 -5.13 14.84
N LEU A 234 9.88 -4.40 15.37
CA LEU A 234 8.63 -5.00 15.87
C LEU A 234 7.87 -5.72 14.74
N VAL A 235 7.75 -5.11 13.54
CA VAL A 235 7.12 -5.79 12.39
C VAL A 235 7.91 -7.01 11.97
N LYS A 236 9.25 -6.95 11.92
CA LYS A 236 10.10 -8.10 11.63
C LYS A 236 9.85 -9.25 12.61
N ALA A 237 9.81 -8.95 13.91
CA ALA A 237 9.63 -9.95 14.94
C ALA A 237 8.20 -10.53 14.94
N ALA A 238 7.18 -9.68 14.97
CA ALA A 238 5.76 -10.07 15.01
C ALA A 238 5.33 -10.80 13.74
N GLY A 239 5.77 -10.31 12.58
CA GLY A 239 5.52 -10.91 11.26
C GLY A 239 6.41 -12.12 10.95
N LYS A 240 7.25 -12.57 11.90
CA LYS A 240 8.17 -13.73 11.74
C LYS A 240 9.04 -13.66 10.49
N GLY A 241 9.45 -12.45 10.09
CA GLY A 241 10.21 -12.22 8.86
C GLY A 241 9.43 -12.38 7.56
N MET A 242 8.09 -12.50 7.61
CA MET A 242 7.24 -12.73 6.44
C MET A 242 6.51 -11.48 5.95
N VAL A 243 6.49 -10.41 6.75
CA VAL A 243 5.74 -9.18 6.47
C VAL A 243 6.71 -8.05 6.16
N ASP A 244 6.61 -7.48 4.95
CA ASP A 244 7.30 -6.25 4.57
C ASP A 244 6.59 -5.03 5.18
N ILE A 245 7.24 -3.88 5.23
CA ILE A 245 6.69 -2.68 5.87
C ILE A 245 6.79 -1.44 4.99
N THR A 246 5.69 -0.68 4.94
CA THR A 246 5.68 0.68 4.39
C THR A 246 5.89 1.70 5.50
N VAL A 247 6.73 2.71 5.21
CA VAL A 247 6.87 3.92 6.02
C VAL A 247 6.63 5.11 5.10
N GLY A 248 5.68 5.96 5.46
CA GLY A 248 5.32 7.16 4.71
C GLY A 248 5.60 8.43 5.52
N SER A 249 4.57 9.04 6.08
CA SER A 249 4.58 10.35 6.75
C SER A 249 5.59 10.51 7.91
N ALA A 250 6.15 9.44 8.42
CA ALA A 250 7.19 9.49 9.45
C ALA A 250 8.57 9.85 8.89
N LEU A 251 8.83 9.63 7.58
CA LEU A 251 10.12 9.90 6.95
C LEU A 251 10.39 11.40 6.82
N ASP A 252 11.65 11.78 6.97
CA ASP A 252 12.11 13.17 6.84
C ASP A 252 11.91 13.73 5.43
N CYS A 253 11.99 12.91 4.39
CA CYS A 253 11.67 13.29 3.02
C CYS A 253 10.20 13.66 2.82
N PHE A 254 9.34 13.34 3.80
CA PHE A 254 7.92 13.73 3.89
C PHE A 254 7.65 14.60 5.14
N GLY A 255 8.67 15.33 5.63
CA GLY A 255 8.53 16.22 6.78
C GLY A 255 8.42 15.53 8.14
N GLY A 256 8.65 14.23 8.23
CA GLY A 256 8.70 13.48 9.48
C GLY A 256 10.06 13.59 10.18
N ALA A 257 10.23 12.83 11.26
CA ALA A 257 11.46 12.84 12.06
C ALA A 257 12.37 11.64 11.81
N LEU A 258 11.85 10.55 11.20
CA LEU A 258 12.61 9.35 10.90
C LEU A 258 13.42 9.57 9.62
N LYS A 259 14.73 9.45 9.71
CA LYS A 259 15.59 9.66 8.56
C LYS A 259 15.43 8.53 7.54
N TYR A 260 15.19 8.91 6.29
CA TYR A 260 15.11 7.98 5.16
C TYR A 260 16.38 7.12 5.06
N ASP A 261 17.56 7.74 5.18
CA ASP A 261 18.86 7.03 5.09
C ASP A 261 19.00 5.94 6.17
N ASP A 262 18.48 6.17 7.39
CA ASP A 262 18.49 5.18 8.47
C ASP A 262 17.59 3.97 8.15
N VAL A 263 16.44 4.22 7.50
CA VAL A 263 15.53 3.15 7.04
C VAL A 263 16.15 2.36 5.88
N VAL A 264 16.83 3.03 4.95
CA VAL A 264 17.60 2.37 3.88
C VAL A 264 18.73 1.52 4.45
N ALA A 265 19.46 2.02 5.43
CA ALA A 265 20.49 1.27 6.13
C ALA A 265 19.90 0.05 6.85
N TRP A 266 18.76 0.20 7.50
CA TRP A 266 18.02 -0.92 8.10
C TRP A 266 17.63 -1.96 7.06
N HIS A 267 17.02 -1.55 5.93
CA HIS A 267 16.63 -2.44 4.82
C HIS A 267 17.81 -3.26 4.29
N ASN A 268 18.97 -2.61 4.09
CA ASN A 268 20.15 -3.28 3.56
C ASN A 268 20.74 -4.30 4.55
N ARG A 269 20.65 -4.07 5.86
CA ARG A 269 21.06 -5.07 6.88
C ARG A 269 20.23 -6.35 6.79
N GLN A 270 18.91 -6.24 6.48
CA GLN A 270 18.05 -7.44 6.36
C GLN A 270 18.51 -8.39 5.24
N LYS A 271 19.14 -7.87 4.17
CA LYS A 271 19.65 -8.69 3.06
C LYS A 271 20.84 -9.55 3.48
N VAL A 272 21.62 -9.09 4.45
CA VAL A 272 22.83 -9.80 4.94
C VAL A 272 22.46 -10.93 5.89
N ASP A 273 21.40 -10.76 6.67
CA ASP A 273 20.95 -11.75 7.67
C ASP A 273 20.39 -13.06 7.06
N VAL A 274 20.15 -13.09 5.74
CA VAL A 274 19.54 -14.23 5.01
C VAL A 274 20.52 -14.89 4.05
N ALA A 275 21.70 -14.30 3.86
CA ALA A 275 22.79 -14.86 3.02
C ALA A 275 23.68 -15.80 3.82
#